data_66294683a6702eef5b19abd19ccf696d
#
_entry.id   66294683a6702eef5b19abd19ccf696d
#
_cell.length_a   1.000
_cell.length_b   1.000
_cell.length_c   1.000
_cell.angle_alpha   90.00
_cell.angle_beta   90.00
_cell.angle_gamma   90.00
#
_symmetry.space_group_name_H-M   'P 1'
#
loop_
_entity.id
_entity.type
_entity.pdbx_description
1 polymer ?
#
loop_
_entity_poly.entity_id
_entity_poly.type
_entity_poly.pdbx_seq_one_letter_code
_entity_poly.pdbx_strand_id
1 'polypeptide(L)'
;FKPHLKLTNNQLNILDKISNDGSEIETLFVERISQLLKPNGVAAVILPSSILNKENESFVTARESLLKNFNIIAIATLGSKTFGATGTNTVILFLQKFNEPPKRTDMVIDSVDAILSKADIDGWEDESILRGYLKKIGVKKDIYNKFLSKSEDFDFWINDNYFGQHY
;
A
#
# COMPACT_ATOMS: atom_id res chain seq x y z
N PHE A 1 -8.95 24.35 13.29
CA PHE A 1 -8.31 24.08 12.00
C PHE A 1 -9.30 23.49 10.96
N LYS A 2 -9.91 22.32 11.24
CA LYS A 2 -10.87 21.65 10.34
C LYS A 2 -12.07 22.54 9.93
N PRO A 3 -12.74 23.28 10.83
CA PRO A 3 -13.81 24.20 10.43
C PRO A 3 -13.33 25.30 9.48
N HIS A 4 -12.15 25.85 9.70
CA HIS A 4 -11.59 26.89 8.84
C HIS A 4 -11.32 26.37 7.42
N LEU A 5 -10.74 25.18 7.30
CA LEU A 5 -10.52 24.55 6.01
C LEU A 5 -11.81 24.27 5.25
N LYS A 6 -12.87 23.87 5.93
CA LYS A 6 -14.21 23.69 5.30
C LYS A 6 -14.76 25.01 4.75
N LEU A 7 -14.55 26.12 5.46
CA LEU A 7 -15.00 27.43 5.02
C LEU A 7 -14.26 27.95 3.79
N THR A 8 -13.02 27.53 3.57
CA THR A 8 -12.20 27.96 2.42
C THR A 8 -12.45 27.16 1.15
N ASN A 9 -13.53 26.37 1.09
CA ASN A 9 -13.93 25.57 -0.08
C ASN A 9 -12.77 24.77 -0.67
N ASN A 10 -12.08 24.05 0.15
CA ASN A 10 -10.95 23.32 -0.33
C ASN A 10 -11.34 21.93 -0.91
N GLN A 11 -10.50 21.46 -1.81
CA GLN A 11 -10.69 20.24 -2.58
C GLN A 11 -10.02 19.02 -1.92
N LEU A 12 -9.96 18.97 -0.59
CA LEU A 12 -9.32 17.88 0.14
C LEU A 12 -10.35 16.84 0.57
N ASN A 13 -10.32 15.68 -0.05
CA ASN A 13 -11.26 14.57 0.22
C ASN A 13 -11.02 13.91 1.58
N ILE A 14 -9.78 13.96 2.09
CA ILE A 14 -9.42 13.40 3.40
C ILE A 14 -9.97 14.25 4.55
N LEU A 15 -10.32 15.51 4.29
CA LEU A 15 -10.71 16.46 5.34
C LEU A 15 -11.88 15.96 6.20
N ASP A 16 -12.86 15.32 5.60
CA ASP A 16 -14.02 14.81 6.32
C ASP A 16 -13.72 13.58 7.18
N LYS A 17 -12.60 12.90 6.89
CA LYS A 17 -12.15 11.69 7.58
C LYS A 17 -11.21 11.96 8.75
N ILE A 18 -10.77 13.21 8.91
CA ILE A 18 -9.95 13.64 10.03
C ILE A 18 -10.79 13.78 11.29
N SER A 19 -10.23 13.38 12.43
CA SER A 19 -10.83 13.59 13.75
C SER A 19 -11.04 15.07 14.06
N ASN A 20 -11.96 15.38 14.96
CA ASN A 20 -12.31 16.78 15.29
C ASN A 20 -11.18 17.52 16.02
N ASP A 21 -10.25 16.81 16.67
CA ASP A 21 -9.07 17.40 17.33
C ASP A 21 -7.99 17.82 16.34
N GLY A 22 -8.09 17.37 15.07
CA GLY A 22 -7.17 17.76 14.00
C GLY A 22 -5.75 17.17 14.12
N SER A 23 -5.57 16.11 14.91
CA SER A 23 -4.29 15.48 15.17
C SER A 23 -3.67 14.73 13.97
N GLU A 24 -4.36 14.70 12.84
CA GLU A 24 -4.02 13.89 11.65
C GLU A 24 -3.72 14.76 10.43
N ILE A 25 -3.18 15.96 10.67
CA ILE A 25 -2.94 16.97 9.62
C ILE A 25 -1.97 16.50 8.54
N GLU A 26 -1.04 15.62 8.87
CA GLU A 26 -0.08 15.05 7.93
C GLU A 26 -0.75 14.31 6.76
N THR A 27 -1.94 13.76 6.97
CA THR A 27 -2.70 13.08 5.92
C THR A 27 -3.18 14.05 4.85
N LEU A 28 -3.53 15.29 5.23
CA LEU A 28 -3.90 16.35 4.29
C LEU A 28 -2.71 16.80 3.42
N PHE A 29 -1.51 16.81 3.99
CA PHE A 29 -0.31 17.14 3.23
C PHE A 29 -0.04 16.12 2.13
N VAL A 30 -0.28 14.84 2.38
CA VAL A 30 -0.19 13.78 1.36
C VAL A 30 -1.11 14.09 0.18
N GLU A 31 -2.38 14.39 0.46
CA GLU A 31 -3.33 14.73 -0.59
C GLU A 31 -2.93 16.02 -1.32
N ARG A 32 -2.48 17.04 -0.57
CA ARG A 32 -2.08 18.31 -1.17
C ARG A 32 -0.86 18.17 -2.08
N ILE A 33 0.12 17.37 -1.71
CA ILE A 33 1.28 17.07 -2.55
C ILE A 33 0.83 16.40 -3.86
N SER A 34 -0.13 15.47 -3.78
CA SER A 34 -0.65 14.83 -4.99
C SER A 34 -1.32 15.80 -5.95
N GLN A 35 -1.93 16.87 -5.43
CA GLN A 35 -2.58 17.91 -6.25
C GLN A 35 -1.55 18.87 -6.87
N LEU A 36 -0.49 19.20 -6.14
CA LEU A 36 0.47 20.23 -6.55
C LEU A 36 1.59 19.70 -7.44
N LEU A 37 1.99 18.44 -7.26
CA LEU A 37 3.10 17.89 -8.03
C LEU A 37 2.66 17.61 -9.46
N LYS A 38 3.51 18.01 -10.42
CA LYS A 38 3.26 17.72 -11.84
C LYS A 38 3.45 16.23 -12.14
N PRO A 39 2.82 15.69 -13.19
CA PRO A 39 3.14 14.36 -13.70
C PRO A 39 4.65 14.15 -13.86
N ASN A 40 5.12 12.96 -13.50
CA ASN A 40 6.54 12.58 -13.42
C ASN A 40 7.40 13.41 -12.44
N GLY A 41 6.80 14.35 -11.70
CA GLY A 41 7.50 15.10 -10.66
C GLY A 41 7.93 14.21 -9.50
N VAL A 42 9.05 14.56 -8.87
CA VAL A 42 9.63 13.82 -7.74
C VAL A 42 9.48 14.65 -6.47
N ALA A 43 9.18 13.97 -5.36
CA ALA A 43 9.13 14.58 -4.02
C ALA A 43 9.83 13.70 -3.01
N ALA A 44 10.47 14.34 -2.01
CA ALA A 44 10.93 13.71 -0.80
C ALA A 44 10.19 14.35 0.38
N VAL A 45 9.39 13.56 1.10
CA VAL A 45 8.48 14.06 2.13
C VAL A 45 8.81 13.39 3.47
N ILE A 46 9.07 14.22 4.48
CA ILE A 46 9.27 13.74 5.85
C ILE A 46 7.92 13.71 6.55
N LEU A 47 7.53 12.54 7.05
CA LEU A 47 6.27 12.31 7.73
C LEU A 47 6.49 11.49 9.00
N PRO A 48 5.59 11.58 10.00
CA PRO A 48 5.58 10.63 11.10
C PRO A 48 5.42 9.20 10.58
N SER A 49 6.12 8.24 11.19
CA SER A 49 6.06 6.83 10.78
C SER A 49 4.64 6.24 10.88
N SER A 50 3.77 6.86 11.67
CA SER A 50 2.34 6.55 11.75
C SER A 50 1.61 6.57 10.40
N ILE A 51 2.13 7.30 9.41
CA ILE A 51 1.56 7.30 8.05
C ILE A 51 1.56 5.89 7.43
N LEU A 52 2.49 5.02 7.80
CA LEU A 52 2.63 3.69 7.26
C LEU A 52 1.72 2.65 7.91
N ASN A 53 1.34 2.81 9.18
CA ASN A 53 0.73 1.74 9.97
C ASN A 53 -0.55 2.09 10.73
N LYS A 54 -0.90 3.37 10.93
CA LYS A 54 -2.15 3.71 11.61
C LYS A 54 -3.37 3.27 10.80
N GLU A 55 -4.40 2.76 11.51
CA GLU A 55 -5.62 2.20 10.92
C GLU A 55 -6.80 3.18 10.85
N ASN A 56 -6.62 4.40 11.37
CA ASN A 56 -7.63 5.46 11.26
C ASN A 56 -7.99 5.71 9.78
N GLU A 57 -9.23 6.01 9.51
CA GLU A 57 -9.75 6.19 8.14
C GLU A 57 -8.97 7.24 7.33
N SER A 58 -8.56 8.33 7.96
CA SER A 58 -7.74 9.38 7.35
C SER A 58 -6.37 8.86 6.89
N PHE A 59 -5.70 8.02 7.71
CA PHE A 59 -4.42 7.42 7.36
C PHE A 59 -4.53 6.36 6.27
N VAL A 60 -5.58 5.53 6.33
CA VAL A 60 -5.86 4.54 5.27
C VAL A 60 -6.09 5.26 3.94
N THR A 61 -6.93 6.30 3.94
CA THR A 61 -7.19 7.10 2.72
C THR A 61 -5.95 7.84 2.21
N ALA A 62 -5.09 8.30 3.11
CA ALA A 62 -3.82 8.91 2.70
C ALA A 62 -2.89 7.89 2.02
N ARG A 63 -2.79 6.66 2.55
CA ARG A 63 -2.02 5.59 1.88
C ARG A 63 -2.62 5.20 0.53
N GLU A 64 -3.94 5.09 0.43
CA GLU A 64 -4.61 4.89 -0.87
C GLU A 64 -4.29 6.02 -1.86
N SER A 65 -4.29 7.27 -1.40
CA SER A 65 -3.92 8.42 -2.21
C SER A 65 -2.47 8.34 -2.68
N LEU A 66 -1.54 7.93 -1.80
CA LEU A 66 -0.15 7.70 -2.17
C LEU A 66 -0.03 6.66 -3.28
N LEU A 67 -0.64 5.50 -3.10
CA LEU A 67 -0.55 4.39 -4.07
C LEU A 67 -1.23 4.71 -5.40
N LYS A 68 -2.30 5.49 -5.40
CA LYS A 68 -3.01 5.91 -6.62
C LYS A 68 -2.25 6.96 -7.43
N ASN A 69 -1.46 7.80 -6.77
CA ASN A 69 -0.86 8.96 -7.43
C ASN A 69 0.65 8.85 -7.62
N PHE A 70 1.32 7.96 -6.88
CA PHE A 70 2.78 7.93 -6.84
C PHE A 70 3.34 6.52 -6.94
N ASN A 71 4.44 6.41 -7.67
CA ASN A 71 5.40 5.34 -7.48
C ASN A 71 6.24 5.65 -6.25
N ILE A 72 6.25 4.76 -5.26
CA ILE A 72 7.09 4.89 -4.06
C ILE A 72 8.47 4.35 -4.40
N ILE A 73 9.43 5.26 -4.63
CA ILE A 73 10.80 4.89 -5.03
C ILE A 73 11.56 4.27 -3.86
N ALA A 74 11.43 4.88 -2.68
CA ALA A 74 12.10 4.42 -1.47
C ALA A 74 11.40 4.96 -0.22
N ILE A 75 11.60 4.27 0.89
CA ILE A 75 11.21 4.69 2.24
C ILE A 75 12.46 4.63 3.10
N ALA A 76 12.90 5.78 3.64
CA ALA A 76 14.00 5.84 4.59
C ALA A 76 13.48 6.10 6.00
N THR A 77 13.85 5.26 6.95
CA THR A 77 13.46 5.42 8.36
C THR A 77 14.47 6.29 9.08
N LEU A 78 13.99 7.30 9.79
CA LEU A 78 14.81 8.16 10.63
C LEU A 78 14.66 7.76 12.11
N GLY A 79 15.75 7.80 12.84
CA GLY A 79 15.77 7.46 14.26
C GLY A 79 14.93 8.43 15.11
N SER A 80 14.48 7.97 16.27
CA SER A 80 13.62 8.72 17.21
C SER A 80 14.22 10.03 17.76
N LYS A 81 15.53 10.23 17.62
CA LYS A 81 16.22 11.44 18.08
C LYS A 81 16.58 12.42 16.96
N THR A 82 16.15 12.13 15.71
CA THR A 82 16.52 12.97 14.55
C THR A 82 15.97 14.39 14.65
N PHE A 83 14.79 14.55 15.25
CA PHE A 83 14.14 15.87 15.43
C PHE A 83 14.08 16.33 16.90
N GLY A 84 15.15 16.14 17.63
CA GLY A 84 15.30 16.63 19.00
C GLY A 84 14.53 15.82 20.04
N ALA A 85 13.86 16.49 20.99
CA ALA A 85 13.23 15.87 22.15
C ALA A 85 11.89 15.17 21.87
N THR A 86 11.42 15.22 20.65
CA THR A 86 10.11 14.67 20.28
C THR A 86 10.18 13.18 20.07
N GLY A 87 10.26 12.28 20.80
CA GLY A 87 10.34 10.80 20.59
C GLY A 87 9.58 10.21 19.39
N THR A 88 9.21 11.05 18.43
CA THR A 88 8.45 10.66 17.24
C THR A 88 9.36 10.08 16.17
N ASN A 89 9.15 8.83 15.83
CA ASN A 89 9.80 8.23 14.68
C ASN A 89 9.24 8.82 13.38
N THR A 90 10.11 9.13 12.45
CA THR A 90 9.76 9.70 11.15
C THR A 90 10.33 8.88 10.01
N VAL A 91 9.71 9.03 8.85
CA VAL A 91 10.15 8.40 7.60
C VAL A 91 10.28 9.46 6.51
N ILE A 92 11.17 9.23 5.57
CA ILE A 92 11.23 9.99 4.32
C ILE A 92 10.60 9.10 3.24
N LEU A 93 9.55 9.58 2.61
CA LEU A 93 8.98 8.96 1.43
C LEU A 93 9.56 9.62 0.19
N PHE A 94 10.24 8.86 -0.66
CA PHE A 94 10.68 9.29 -1.98
C PHE A 94 9.64 8.85 -2.99
N LEU A 95 8.98 9.84 -3.61
CA LEU A 95 7.80 9.65 -4.43
C LEU A 95 8.05 10.20 -5.83
N GLN A 96 7.55 9.49 -6.84
CA GLN A 96 7.44 10.01 -8.21
C GLN A 96 5.99 9.96 -8.63
N LYS A 97 5.43 11.11 -9.01
CA LYS A 97 4.04 11.15 -9.45
C LYS A 97 3.86 10.42 -10.77
N PHE A 98 2.85 9.56 -10.86
CA PHE A 98 2.48 8.92 -12.12
C PHE A 98 2.09 9.97 -13.17
N ASN A 99 2.39 9.68 -14.42
CA ASN A 99 1.88 10.47 -15.54
C ASN A 99 0.36 10.29 -15.65
N GLU A 100 -0.08 9.03 -15.57
CA GLU A 100 -1.48 8.64 -15.49
C GLU A 100 -1.64 7.69 -14.29
N PRO A 101 -2.64 7.90 -13.42
CA PRO A 101 -2.88 6.99 -12.30
C PRO A 101 -3.11 5.57 -12.82
N PRO A 102 -2.45 4.55 -12.23
CA PRO A 102 -2.68 3.17 -12.60
C PRO A 102 -4.13 2.78 -12.31
N LYS A 103 -4.70 1.92 -13.14
CA LYS A 103 -6.01 1.35 -12.86
C LYS A 103 -5.89 0.44 -11.61
N ARG A 104 -6.92 0.42 -10.78
CA ARG A 104 -6.94 -0.45 -9.59
C ARG A 104 -6.68 -1.92 -9.93
N THR A 105 -7.23 -2.36 -11.04
CA THR A 105 -7.04 -3.74 -11.55
C THR A 105 -5.59 -4.02 -11.87
N ASP A 106 -4.89 -3.06 -12.53
CA ASP A 106 -3.49 -3.21 -12.91
C ASP A 106 -2.59 -3.31 -11.67
N MET A 107 -2.85 -2.48 -10.63
CA MET A 107 -2.11 -2.54 -9.37
C MET A 107 -2.27 -3.90 -8.65
N VAL A 108 -3.45 -4.48 -8.68
CA VAL A 108 -3.69 -5.81 -8.09
C VAL A 108 -2.98 -6.87 -8.90
N ILE A 109 -3.07 -6.84 -10.23
CA ILE A 109 -2.39 -7.78 -11.13
C ILE A 109 -0.88 -7.70 -10.93
N ASP A 110 -0.30 -6.49 -10.99
CA ASP A 110 1.14 -6.28 -10.80
C ASP A 110 1.62 -6.80 -9.44
N SER A 111 0.83 -6.58 -8.37
CA SER A 111 1.15 -7.07 -7.03
C SER A 111 1.10 -8.59 -6.96
N VAL A 112 0.09 -9.21 -7.55
CA VAL A 112 -0.05 -10.66 -7.63
C VAL A 112 1.09 -11.26 -8.46
N ASP A 113 1.37 -10.70 -9.64
CA ASP A 113 2.45 -11.16 -10.50
C ASP A 113 3.83 -11.00 -9.86
N ALA A 114 4.06 -9.93 -9.09
CA ALA A 114 5.30 -9.76 -8.33
C ALA A 114 5.46 -10.82 -7.23
N ILE A 115 4.38 -11.26 -6.60
CA ILE A 115 4.38 -12.35 -5.62
C ILE A 115 4.58 -13.69 -6.33
N LEU A 116 3.85 -13.94 -7.41
CA LEU A 116 3.86 -15.20 -8.15
C LEU A 116 5.16 -15.42 -8.94
N SER A 117 5.81 -14.35 -9.41
CA SER A 117 7.09 -14.45 -10.12
C SER A 117 8.27 -14.90 -9.23
N LYS A 118 8.11 -14.77 -7.91
CA LYS A 118 8.99 -15.41 -6.93
C LYS A 118 8.60 -16.87 -6.75
N ALA A 119 8.65 -17.64 -7.83
CA ALA A 119 8.17 -19.02 -7.91
C ALA A 119 8.88 -20.01 -6.96
N ASP A 120 9.89 -19.57 -6.24
CA ASP A 120 10.58 -20.37 -5.24
C ASP A 120 10.02 -20.09 -3.85
N ILE A 121 9.15 -21.00 -3.42
CA ILE A 121 8.55 -20.94 -2.06
C ILE A 121 9.61 -21.03 -0.97
N ASP A 122 10.77 -21.63 -1.25
CA ASP A 122 11.85 -21.80 -0.28
C ASP A 122 12.57 -20.47 0.04
N GLY A 123 12.32 -19.41 -0.73
CA GLY A 123 12.82 -18.05 -0.52
C GLY A 123 11.84 -17.09 0.15
N TRP A 124 10.66 -17.53 0.59
CA TRP A 124 9.71 -16.66 1.29
C TRP A 124 10.11 -16.48 2.74
N GLU A 125 10.23 -15.22 3.19
CA GLU A 125 10.53 -14.88 4.60
C GLU A 125 9.50 -15.46 5.58
N ASP A 126 8.25 -15.68 5.11
CA ASP A 126 7.12 -16.18 5.90
C ASP A 126 6.62 -17.56 5.43
N GLU A 127 7.52 -18.50 5.18
CA GLU A 127 7.16 -19.87 4.76
C GLU A 127 6.14 -20.53 5.71
N SER A 128 6.20 -20.21 6.99
CA SER A 128 5.26 -20.72 8.00
C SER A 128 3.82 -20.27 7.77
N ILE A 129 3.63 -19.02 7.29
CA ILE A 129 2.31 -18.46 6.98
C ILE A 129 1.76 -19.16 5.74
N LEU A 130 2.57 -19.32 4.70
CA LEU A 130 2.17 -20.05 3.50
C LEU A 130 1.78 -21.51 3.83
N ARG A 131 2.57 -22.21 4.61
CA ARG A 131 2.24 -23.59 5.04
C ARG A 131 0.92 -23.65 5.83
N GLY A 132 0.69 -22.67 6.72
CA GLY A 132 -0.57 -22.53 7.45
C GLY A 132 -1.77 -22.31 6.51
N TYR A 133 -1.59 -21.45 5.51
CA TYR A 133 -2.58 -21.18 4.48
C TYR A 133 -2.90 -22.44 3.65
N LEU A 134 -1.88 -23.08 3.08
CA LEU A 134 -2.03 -24.30 2.27
C LEU A 134 -2.73 -25.43 3.08
N LYS A 135 -2.39 -25.58 4.36
CA LYS A 135 -3.08 -26.52 5.23
C LYS A 135 -4.56 -26.17 5.41
N LYS A 136 -4.89 -24.89 5.55
CA LYS A 136 -6.26 -24.41 5.72
C LYS A 136 -7.13 -24.67 4.50
N ILE A 137 -6.57 -24.45 3.29
CA ILE A 137 -7.27 -24.71 2.02
C ILE A 137 -7.16 -26.16 1.55
N GLY A 138 -6.41 -27.03 2.25
CA GLY A 138 -6.27 -28.44 1.92
C GLY A 138 -5.40 -28.73 0.67
N VAL A 139 -4.58 -27.78 0.24
CA VAL A 139 -3.75 -27.87 -0.98
C VAL A 139 -2.32 -28.27 -0.62
N LYS A 140 -1.74 -29.21 -1.39
CA LYS A 140 -0.34 -29.58 -1.25
C LYS A 140 0.58 -28.56 -1.92
N LYS A 141 1.81 -28.41 -1.36
CA LYS A 141 2.81 -27.44 -1.87
C LYS A 141 3.16 -27.66 -3.35
N ASP A 142 3.30 -28.90 -3.80
CA ASP A 142 3.59 -29.26 -5.18
C ASP A 142 2.47 -28.85 -6.15
N ILE A 143 1.21 -29.01 -5.74
CA ILE A 143 0.05 -28.56 -6.48
C ILE A 143 0.02 -27.04 -6.56
N TYR A 144 0.24 -26.36 -5.46
CA TYR A 144 0.31 -24.92 -5.41
C TYR A 144 1.42 -24.36 -6.31
N ASN A 145 2.59 -25.01 -6.33
CA ASN A 145 3.69 -24.62 -7.23
C ASN A 145 3.34 -24.78 -8.71
N LYS A 146 2.61 -25.83 -9.08
CA LYS A 146 2.11 -26.00 -10.45
C LYS A 146 1.14 -24.90 -10.84
N PHE A 147 0.28 -24.49 -9.91
CA PHE A 147 -0.63 -23.36 -10.09
C PHE A 147 0.17 -22.06 -10.34
N LEU A 148 1.17 -21.75 -9.51
CA LEU A 148 2.02 -20.56 -9.66
C LEU A 148 2.80 -20.53 -10.98
N SER A 149 3.29 -21.70 -11.42
CA SER A 149 4.06 -21.82 -12.68
C SER A 149 3.20 -21.75 -13.94
N LYS A 150 1.88 -21.56 -13.81
CA LYS A 150 0.91 -21.55 -14.91
C LYS A 150 1.12 -22.76 -15.83
N SER A 151 1.26 -23.97 -15.23
CA SER A 151 1.44 -25.21 -15.95
C SER A 151 0.24 -25.50 -16.87
N GLU A 152 0.35 -26.51 -17.75
CA GLU A 152 -0.70 -26.91 -18.70
C GLU A 152 -2.07 -27.13 -18.04
N ASP A 153 -2.08 -27.47 -16.76
CA ASP A 153 -3.31 -27.69 -15.98
C ASP A 153 -3.85 -26.42 -15.30
N PHE A 154 -3.29 -25.23 -15.60
CA PHE A 154 -3.67 -23.98 -14.92
C PHE A 154 -5.15 -23.67 -15.03
N ASP A 155 -5.73 -23.80 -16.23
CA ASP A 155 -7.18 -23.57 -16.45
C ASP A 155 -8.04 -24.61 -15.75
N PHE A 156 -7.57 -25.84 -15.65
CA PHE A 156 -8.24 -26.89 -14.87
C PHE A 156 -8.30 -26.52 -13.39
N TRP A 157 -7.19 -26.06 -12.81
CA TRP A 157 -7.11 -25.68 -11.40
C TRP A 157 -7.98 -24.45 -11.07
N ILE A 158 -8.07 -23.46 -11.96
CA ILE A 158 -8.95 -22.29 -11.77
C ILE A 158 -10.43 -22.69 -11.82
N ASN A 159 -10.77 -23.62 -12.69
CA ASN A 159 -12.16 -24.08 -12.86
C ASN A 159 -12.54 -25.17 -11.87
N ASP A 160 -11.61 -25.79 -11.18
CA ASP A 160 -11.90 -26.75 -10.13
C ASP A 160 -12.54 -26.03 -8.93
N ASN A 161 -13.59 -26.63 -8.38
CA ASN A 161 -14.31 -26.13 -7.20
C ASN A 161 -13.40 -25.82 -5.98
N TYR A 162 -12.21 -26.36 -5.97
CA TYR A 162 -11.23 -26.16 -4.92
C TYR A 162 -10.57 -24.78 -4.94
N PHE A 163 -10.12 -24.32 -6.10
CA PHE A 163 -9.47 -23.01 -6.25
C PHE A 163 -10.47 -21.90 -6.59
N GLY A 164 -11.49 -22.18 -7.37
CA GLY A 164 -12.51 -21.20 -7.72
C GLY A 164 -13.34 -20.70 -6.55
N GLN A 165 -13.35 -21.41 -5.41
CA GLN A 165 -14.01 -20.97 -4.17
C GLN A 165 -13.10 -20.15 -3.24
N HIS A 166 -11.78 -20.13 -3.48
CA HIS A 166 -10.81 -19.50 -2.58
C HIS A 166 -9.97 -18.40 -3.24
N TYR A 167 -10.11 -18.22 -4.55
CA TYR A 167 -9.53 -17.19 -5.38
C TYR A 167 -10.60 -16.54 -6.26
#